data_fcb2f948d0457b4efed0ac0ad6b38fe5
#
_entry.id   fcb2f948d0457b4efed0ac0ad6b38fe5
#
_cell.length_a   1.000
_cell.length_b   1.000
_cell.length_c   1.000
_cell.angle_alpha   90.00
_cell.angle_beta   90.00
_cell.angle_gamma   90.00
#
_symmetry.space_group_name_H-M   'P 1'
#
loop_
_entity.id
_entity.type
_entity.pdbx_description
1 polymer ?
#
loop_
_entity_poly.entity_id
_entity_poly.type
_entity_poly.pdbx_seq_one_letter_code
_entity_poly.pdbx_strand_id
1 'polypeptide(L)'
;MKNKPKLEISSDGTKFWYLNGYLHRADGPAVEYPNKDKSWYLNGLLHREDGPAVKYASGDKYWYINGKLHRIDGPACEYKNGDKEWYLNDKKVKEEDVINYNITEREYINFIINQT
;
A
#
# COMPACT_ATOMS: atom_id res chain seq x y z
N MET A 1 -8.63 12.75 -21.79
CA MET A 1 -7.24 12.30 -21.62
C MET A 1 -7.15 10.83 -21.92
N LYS A 2 -6.18 10.44 -22.74
CA LYS A 2 -5.98 9.05 -23.13
C LYS A 2 -5.61 8.12 -21.98
N ASN A 3 -5.00 8.68 -20.92
CA ASN A 3 -4.38 7.88 -19.88
C ASN A 3 -5.15 7.92 -18.57
N LYS A 4 -6.47 8.00 -18.65
CA LYS A 4 -7.33 7.90 -17.48
C LYS A 4 -7.74 6.44 -17.28
N PRO A 5 -7.72 5.95 -16.03
CA PRO A 5 -8.28 4.64 -15.75
C PRO A 5 -9.76 4.59 -16.11
N LYS A 6 -10.19 3.43 -16.61
CA LYS A 6 -11.58 3.17 -16.94
C LYS A 6 -12.24 2.36 -15.85
N LEU A 7 -13.43 2.78 -15.46
CA LEU A 7 -14.23 2.06 -14.47
C LEU A 7 -15.01 0.94 -15.12
N GLU A 8 -14.91 -0.24 -14.57
CA GLU A 8 -15.76 -1.39 -14.92
C GLU A 8 -16.47 -1.85 -13.66
N ILE A 9 -17.76 -2.15 -13.78
CA ILE A 9 -18.57 -2.59 -12.65
C ILE A 9 -19.08 -3.99 -12.97
N SER A 10 -18.75 -4.96 -12.11
CA SER A 10 -19.19 -6.34 -12.25
C SER A 10 -20.64 -6.51 -11.82
N SER A 11 -21.22 -7.67 -12.10
CA SER A 11 -22.63 -7.96 -11.81
C SER A 11 -22.97 -7.87 -10.33
N ASP A 12 -21.99 -8.09 -9.43
CA ASP A 12 -22.21 -7.99 -7.98
C ASP A 12 -21.99 -6.57 -7.44
N GLY A 13 -21.66 -5.60 -8.32
CA GLY A 13 -21.42 -4.21 -7.91
C GLY A 13 -19.99 -3.90 -7.59
N THR A 14 -19.06 -4.84 -7.71
CA THR A 14 -17.64 -4.56 -7.50
C THR A 14 -17.14 -3.59 -8.56
N LYS A 15 -16.40 -2.57 -8.16
CA LYS A 15 -15.84 -1.57 -9.06
C LYS A 15 -14.35 -1.83 -9.25
N PHE A 16 -13.94 -1.79 -10.52
CA PHE A 16 -12.55 -2.00 -10.92
C PHE A 16 -12.12 -0.83 -11.81
N TRP A 17 -10.96 -0.26 -11.52
CA TRP A 17 -10.36 0.77 -12.39
C TRP A 17 -9.15 0.18 -13.08
N TYR A 18 -9.15 0.23 -14.42
CA TYR A 18 -8.09 -0.32 -15.27
C TYR A 18 -7.43 0.76 -16.12
N LEU A 19 -6.13 0.67 -16.26
CA LEU A 19 -5.36 1.48 -17.19
C LEU A 19 -4.39 0.57 -17.93
N ASN A 20 -4.47 0.58 -19.27
CA ASN A 20 -3.61 -0.26 -20.11
C ASN A 20 -3.70 -1.75 -19.73
N GLY A 21 -4.89 -2.22 -19.34
CA GLY A 21 -5.12 -3.61 -18.98
C GLY A 21 -4.73 -3.99 -17.56
N TYR A 22 -4.21 -3.05 -16.77
CA TYR A 22 -3.81 -3.30 -15.38
C TYR A 22 -4.72 -2.57 -14.41
N LEU A 23 -4.98 -3.17 -13.25
CA LEU A 23 -5.62 -2.46 -12.17
C LEU A 23 -4.77 -1.25 -11.81
N HIS A 24 -5.38 -0.06 -11.83
CA HIS A 24 -4.64 1.17 -11.64
C HIS A 24 -5.57 2.32 -11.28
N ARG A 25 -5.28 3.01 -10.20
CA ARG A 25 -5.97 4.26 -9.87
C ARG A 25 -5.09 5.09 -8.94
N ALA A 26 -4.81 6.32 -9.34
CA ALA A 26 -3.91 7.19 -8.57
C ALA A 26 -4.63 7.94 -7.43
N ASP A 27 -5.93 8.19 -7.57
CA ASP A 27 -6.67 9.05 -6.64
C ASP A 27 -7.65 8.29 -5.74
N GLY A 28 -7.49 6.98 -5.62
CA GLY A 28 -8.35 6.17 -4.78
C GLY A 28 -8.07 4.70 -4.95
N PRO A 29 -8.90 3.83 -4.33
CA PRO A 29 -8.73 2.39 -4.50
C PRO A 29 -9.07 1.97 -5.93
N ALA A 30 -8.26 1.07 -6.49
CA ALA A 30 -8.52 0.51 -7.82
C ALA A 30 -9.59 -0.58 -7.80
N VAL A 31 -9.87 -1.15 -6.64
CA VAL A 31 -10.96 -2.12 -6.46
C VAL A 31 -11.77 -1.73 -5.24
N GLU A 32 -13.09 -1.63 -5.43
CA GLU A 32 -14.01 -1.38 -4.31
C GLU A 32 -15.10 -2.43 -4.36
N TYR A 33 -15.18 -3.25 -3.31
CA TYR A 33 -16.18 -4.31 -3.18
C TYR A 33 -17.45 -3.78 -2.52
N PRO A 34 -18.62 -4.40 -2.79
CA PRO A 34 -19.88 -3.97 -2.15
C PRO A 34 -19.84 -3.99 -0.62
N ASN A 35 -19.04 -4.89 -0.02
CA ASN A 35 -18.90 -5.00 1.43
C ASN A 35 -17.96 -3.95 2.03
N LYS A 36 -17.46 -3.00 1.21
CA LYS A 36 -16.56 -1.93 1.60
C LYS A 36 -15.09 -2.34 1.71
N ASP A 37 -14.71 -3.56 1.33
CA ASP A 37 -13.29 -3.89 1.15
C ASP A 37 -12.73 -3.04 0.02
N LYS A 38 -11.49 -2.56 0.18
CA LYS A 38 -10.84 -1.68 -0.80
C LYS A 38 -9.40 -2.08 -1.00
N SER A 39 -8.93 -1.98 -2.24
CA SER A 39 -7.54 -2.28 -2.57
C SER A 39 -7.00 -1.22 -3.53
N TRP A 40 -5.80 -0.75 -3.24
CA TRP A 40 -5.11 0.27 -4.05
C TRP A 40 -4.06 -0.41 -4.93
N TYR A 41 -4.10 -0.11 -6.21
CA TYR A 41 -3.17 -0.68 -7.21
C TYR A 41 -2.60 0.42 -8.08
N LEU A 42 -1.33 0.29 -8.41
CA LEU A 42 -0.69 1.05 -9.49
C LEU A 42 -0.01 0.06 -10.42
N ASN A 43 -0.34 0.13 -11.71
CA ASN A 43 0.23 -0.76 -12.74
C ASN A 43 0.11 -2.24 -12.36
N GLY A 44 -1.02 -2.64 -11.80
CA GLY A 44 -1.30 -4.02 -11.46
C GLY A 44 -0.69 -4.50 -10.15
N LEU A 45 0.03 -3.64 -9.43
CA LEU A 45 0.66 -4.00 -8.16
C LEU A 45 -0.03 -3.30 -7.00
N LEU A 46 -0.27 -4.01 -5.91
CA LEU A 46 -0.74 -3.40 -4.67
C LEU A 46 0.24 -2.32 -4.25
N HIS A 47 -0.25 -1.09 -4.09
CA HIS A 47 0.61 0.05 -3.80
C HIS A 47 -0.18 1.22 -3.24
N ARG A 48 0.27 1.75 -2.11
CA ARG A 48 -0.27 3.00 -1.59
C ARG A 48 0.77 3.62 -0.65
N GLU A 49 1.07 4.91 -0.85
CA GLU A 49 2.09 5.59 -0.06
C GLU A 49 1.52 6.28 1.17
N ASP A 50 0.26 6.71 1.13
CA ASP A 50 -0.34 7.50 2.21
C ASP A 50 -1.31 6.71 3.10
N GLY A 51 -1.23 5.39 3.06
CA GLY A 51 -2.10 4.56 3.88
C GLY A 51 -1.97 3.09 3.50
N PRO A 52 -2.84 2.23 4.06
CA PRO A 52 -2.83 0.81 3.70
C PRO A 52 -3.31 0.61 2.27
N ALA A 53 -2.64 -0.28 1.53
CA ALA A 53 -3.04 -0.62 0.17
C ALA A 53 -4.21 -1.60 0.14
N VAL A 54 -4.47 -2.31 1.23
CA VAL A 54 -5.64 -3.17 1.39
C VAL A 54 -6.33 -2.82 2.70
N LYS A 55 -7.61 -2.49 2.61
CA LYS A 55 -8.45 -2.21 3.78
C LYS A 55 -9.66 -3.13 3.71
N TYR A 56 -9.77 -4.03 4.65
CA TYR A 56 -10.96 -4.87 4.77
C TYR A 56 -12.02 -4.18 5.62
N ALA A 57 -13.27 -4.38 5.28
CA ALA A 57 -14.40 -3.85 6.04
C ALA A 57 -14.37 -4.34 7.49
N SER A 58 -13.75 -5.50 7.74
CA SER A 58 -13.56 -6.04 9.07
C SER A 58 -12.68 -5.19 9.97
N GLY A 59 -11.79 -4.37 9.38
CA GLY A 59 -10.85 -3.54 10.10
C GLY A 59 -9.39 -3.93 9.91
N ASP A 60 -9.12 -5.06 9.26
CA ASP A 60 -7.74 -5.45 8.97
C ASP A 60 -7.16 -4.53 7.90
N LYS A 61 -5.88 -4.17 8.03
CA LYS A 61 -5.20 -3.25 7.11
C LYS A 61 -3.81 -3.77 6.79
N TYR A 62 -3.44 -3.63 5.50
CA TYR A 62 -2.14 -4.09 5.02
C TYR A 62 -1.49 -3.00 4.17
N TRP A 63 -0.22 -2.71 4.45
CA TRP A 63 0.55 -1.71 3.71
C TRP A 63 1.44 -2.40 2.68
N TYR A 64 1.31 -2.00 1.43
CA TYR A 64 2.08 -2.54 0.31
C TYR A 64 2.73 -1.42 -0.48
N ILE A 65 3.95 -1.64 -0.90
CA ILE A 65 4.67 -0.79 -1.85
C ILE A 65 5.18 -1.70 -2.97
N ASN A 66 4.78 -1.39 -4.20
CA ASN A 66 5.16 -2.16 -5.38
C ASN A 66 4.90 -3.67 -5.22
N GLY A 67 3.75 -4.02 -4.66
CA GLY A 67 3.32 -5.40 -4.50
C GLY A 67 3.91 -6.14 -3.31
N LYS A 68 4.71 -5.46 -2.50
CA LYS A 68 5.36 -6.09 -1.34
C LYS A 68 4.87 -5.48 -0.04
N LEU A 69 4.64 -6.31 0.97
CA LEU A 69 4.34 -5.83 2.32
C LEU A 69 5.52 -4.99 2.79
N HIS A 70 5.25 -3.72 3.11
CA HIS A 70 6.30 -2.78 3.46
C HIS A 70 5.72 -1.53 4.11
N ARG A 71 6.26 -1.16 5.26
CA ARG A 71 5.90 0.10 5.89
C ARG A 71 7.04 0.56 6.79
N ILE A 72 7.41 1.84 6.68
CA ILE A 72 8.54 2.38 7.44
C ILE A 72 8.11 3.27 8.61
N ASP A 73 6.83 3.63 8.70
CA ASP A 73 6.32 4.50 9.77
C ASP A 73 5.36 3.76 10.72
N GLY A 74 5.36 2.44 10.68
CA GLY A 74 4.51 1.63 11.54
C GLY A 74 4.47 0.18 11.10
N PRO A 75 3.56 -0.62 11.66
CA PRO A 75 3.41 -2.01 11.25
C PRO A 75 2.80 -2.10 9.85
N ALA A 76 3.30 -3.06 9.04
CA ALA A 76 2.77 -3.29 7.70
C ALA A 76 1.43 -4.03 7.72
N CYS A 77 1.12 -4.72 8.81
CA CYS A 77 -0.17 -5.37 9.04
C CYS A 77 -0.73 -4.90 10.37
N GLU A 78 -1.96 -4.38 10.33
CA GLU A 78 -2.70 -4.02 11.54
C GLU A 78 -4.02 -4.78 11.50
N TYR A 79 -4.21 -5.66 12.45
CA TYR A 79 -5.41 -6.49 12.51
C TYR A 79 -6.47 -5.86 13.41
N LYS A 80 -7.73 -6.14 13.11
CA LYS A 80 -8.86 -5.64 13.88
C LYS A 80 -8.72 -5.92 15.38
N ASN A 81 -8.15 -7.07 15.72
CA ASN A 81 -7.97 -7.48 17.13
C ASN A 81 -6.84 -6.76 17.86
N GLY A 82 -6.14 -5.85 17.16
CA GLY A 82 -5.02 -5.10 17.72
C GLY A 82 -3.65 -5.70 17.46
N ASP A 83 -3.58 -6.90 16.91
CA ASP A 83 -2.30 -7.50 16.55
C ASP A 83 -1.62 -6.71 15.46
N LYS A 84 -0.29 -6.68 15.46
CA LYS A 84 0.52 -5.92 14.51
C LYS A 84 1.70 -6.76 14.04
N GLU A 85 2.05 -6.58 12.76
CA GLU A 85 3.22 -7.24 12.18
C GLU A 85 3.99 -6.24 11.35
N TRP A 86 5.32 -6.27 11.44
CA TRP A 86 6.21 -5.36 10.72
C TRP A 86 6.89 -6.10 9.58
N TYR A 87 6.92 -5.46 8.40
CA TYR A 87 7.54 -6.02 7.19
C TYR A 87 8.35 -4.95 6.48
N LEU A 88 9.49 -5.35 5.96
CA LEU A 88 10.29 -4.55 5.03
C LEU A 88 10.51 -5.40 3.78
N ASN A 89 9.95 -4.97 2.65
CA ASN A 89 10.06 -5.65 1.36
C ASN A 89 9.70 -7.14 1.45
N ASP A 90 8.49 -7.43 1.96
CA ASP A 90 7.93 -8.79 2.15
C ASP A 90 8.62 -9.63 3.22
N LYS A 91 9.61 -9.09 3.90
CA LYS A 91 10.31 -9.82 4.94
C LYS A 91 9.78 -9.41 6.30
N LYS A 92 9.28 -10.37 7.08
CA LYS A 92 8.81 -10.10 8.44
C LYS A 92 10.00 -9.75 9.33
N VAL A 93 9.87 -8.66 10.06
CA VAL A 93 10.93 -8.13 10.91
C VAL A 93 10.34 -7.73 12.26
N LYS A 94 11.18 -7.32 13.19
CA LYS A 94 10.75 -6.78 14.48
C LYS A 94 10.53 -5.27 14.34
N GLU A 95 9.73 -4.70 15.23
CA GLU A 95 9.50 -3.26 15.26
C GLU A 95 10.81 -2.48 15.29
N GLU A 96 11.78 -2.91 16.09
CA GLU A 96 13.06 -2.22 16.21
C GLU A 96 13.84 -2.19 14.90
N ASP A 97 13.66 -3.21 14.04
CA ASP A 97 14.33 -3.25 12.74
C ASP A 97 13.81 -2.15 11.83
N VAL A 98 12.51 -1.84 11.91
CA VAL A 98 11.91 -0.76 11.12
C VAL A 98 12.42 0.59 11.62
N ILE A 99 12.53 0.77 12.93
CA ILE A 99 13.05 1.99 13.52
C ILE A 99 14.51 2.20 13.09
N ASN A 100 15.32 1.15 13.11
CA ASN A 100 16.72 1.22 12.70
C ASN A 100 16.85 1.51 11.20
N TYR A 101 15.98 0.91 10.37
CA TYR A 101 15.94 1.19 8.93
C TYR A 101 15.73 2.69 8.69
N ASN A 102 14.78 3.29 9.38
CA ASN A 102 14.48 4.71 9.24
C ASN A 102 15.66 5.60 9.66
N ILE A 103 16.34 5.26 10.74
CA ILE A 103 17.50 6.01 11.20
C ILE A 103 18.61 5.95 10.15
N THR A 104 18.89 4.78 9.61
CA THR A 104 19.92 4.59 8.58
C THR A 104 19.60 5.38 7.32
N GLU A 105 18.35 5.36 6.87
CA GLU A 105 17.93 6.13 5.71
C GLU A 105 18.09 7.64 5.93
N ARG A 106 17.72 8.13 7.11
CA ARG A 106 17.88 9.56 7.45
C ARG A 106 19.33 9.96 7.46
N GLU A 107 20.20 9.15 8.01
CA GLU A 107 21.63 9.43 8.05
C GLU A 107 22.21 9.49 6.64
N TYR A 108 21.81 8.59 5.77
CA TYR A 108 22.24 8.56 4.37
C TYR A 108 21.79 9.82 3.64
N ILE A 109 20.52 10.20 3.80
CA ILE A 109 19.97 11.41 3.17
C ILE A 109 20.72 12.64 3.66
N ASN A 110 20.97 12.76 4.96
CA ASN A 110 21.71 13.89 5.52
C ASN A 110 23.14 13.93 4.97
N PHE A 111 23.77 12.78 4.82
CA PHE A 111 25.11 12.70 4.22
C PHE A 111 25.09 13.26 2.79
N ILE A 112 24.13 12.83 1.98
CA ILE A 112 24.00 13.30 0.59
C ILE A 112 23.77 14.81 0.56
N ILE A 113 22.88 15.34 1.39
CA ILE A 113 22.58 16.77 1.45
C ILE A 113 23.84 17.56 1.79
N ASN A 114 24.64 17.07 2.72
CA ASN A 114 25.84 17.76 3.17
C ASN A 114 27.00 17.70 2.17
N GLN A 115 26.87 16.88 1.10
CA GLN A 115 27.87 16.83 0.02
C GLN A 115 27.63 17.90 -1.04
N THR A 116 26.48 18.54 -1.04
CA THR A 116 26.14 19.61 -1.97
C THR A 116 26.33 20.99 -1.33
#